data_d32f84e38a041cc6199552a7b46b7401
#
_entry.id   d32f84e38a041cc6199552a7b46b7401
#
_cell.length_a   1.000
_cell.length_b   1.000
_cell.length_c   1.000
_cell.angle_alpha   90.00
_cell.angle_beta   90.00
_cell.angle_gamma   90.00
#
_symmetry.space_group_name_H-M   'P 1'
#
loop_
_entity.id
_entity.type
_entity.pdbx_description
1 polymer ?
#
loop_
_entity_poly.entity_id
_entity_poly.type
_entity_poly.pdbx_seq_one_letter_code
_entity_poly.pdbx_strand_id
1 'polypeptide(L)'
;MIHSTDTIIACATPTGGAIAVVRMSGSEAISIADRLFKSRSKRPLAQAEGYTAHYGEIIDPASGDTIDDVVLTLFRAPRSYTGEDSVEISCHGSAYIVNRIMRSAIDCGARTATAGEFTTRAFLAGKIDLAQAEGVADMIASTDRATHRLALNQMRGGYSAELQGLRDELLRLGALLELELDFAEEEVEFADRTTLNLLMQNIDTHLARLIESFALGNALKDGIATAIVGAPNAGKSTLLNRLLNEDRAMVSDIAGTTRDSIEESIVIGGRRFRMIDTAGIRSTEDRLEQMGIDRTFSSLRRAAVVLLVCDCSTWSEHEDYHDATEAVIRSINELQISEDQKLIVLLNKCDCCSDDFVAALFGQLCEEVASKVLTISARSGAGIDKLLASLADYAAMMSTEASDTVVTSARHYEALCNARWALGRALNGLSTGIPSDLLSEEIRQVIYHLGTITGEITTDEILGQIFSKFCIGK
;
A
#
# COMPACT_ATOMS: atom_id res chain seq x y z
N MET A 1 8.71 -22.38 14.14
CA MET A 1 9.47 -23.13 13.12
C MET A 1 8.48 -23.69 12.10
N ILE A 2 8.34 -23.06 10.94
CA ILE A 2 7.51 -23.57 9.83
C ILE A 2 8.44 -24.39 8.92
N HIS A 3 8.88 -25.54 9.40
CA HIS A 3 9.45 -26.59 8.58
C HIS A 3 8.47 -27.74 8.53
N SER A 4 7.30 -27.53 7.92
CA SER A 4 6.39 -28.62 7.69
C SER A 4 6.62 -29.16 6.28
N THR A 5 7.02 -30.42 6.21
CA THR A 5 7.05 -31.20 4.96
C THR A 5 5.64 -31.61 4.51
N ASP A 6 4.62 -31.06 5.15
CA ASP A 6 3.21 -31.35 4.90
C ASP A 6 2.68 -30.65 3.63
N THR A 7 1.64 -31.23 3.07
CA THR A 7 0.97 -30.67 1.90
C THR A 7 -0.21 -29.83 2.33
N ILE A 8 -0.26 -28.60 1.86
CA ILE A 8 -1.31 -27.63 2.15
C ILE A 8 -2.28 -27.48 0.98
N ILE A 9 -3.53 -27.13 1.28
CA ILE A 9 -4.58 -26.88 0.30
C ILE A 9 -5.43 -25.67 0.71
N ALA A 10 -5.81 -24.87 -0.28
CA ALA A 10 -6.78 -23.77 -0.10
C ALA A 10 -7.50 -23.42 -1.40
N CYS A 11 -8.65 -22.76 -1.29
CA CYS A 11 -9.28 -22.08 -2.41
C CYS A 11 -8.56 -20.74 -2.64
N ALA A 12 -7.98 -20.55 -3.82
CA ALA A 12 -7.21 -19.36 -4.17
C ALA A 12 -8.08 -18.23 -4.75
N THR A 13 -9.34 -18.49 -5.06
CA THR A 13 -10.32 -17.53 -5.61
C THR A 13 -11.54 -17.43 -4.71
N PRO A 14 -12.28 -16.30 -4.73
CA PRO A 14 -13.60 -16.23 -4.12
C PRO A 14 -14.53 -17.31 -4.71
N THR A 15 -15.42 -17.88 -3.89
CA THR A 15 -16.49 -18.77 -4.34
C THR A 15 -17.72 -17.97 -4.83
N GLY A 16 -18.56 -18.60 -5.68
CA GLY A 16 -19.77 -17.95 -6.22
C GLY A 16 -19.62 -17.41 -7.64
N GLY A 17 -18.39 -17.40 -8.21
CA GLY A 17 -18.16 -17.13 -9.62
C GLY A 17 -18.37 -18.37 -10.49
N ALA A 18 -18.19 -18.24 -11.81
CA ALA A 18 -18.31 -19.38 -12.74
C ALA A 18 -17.19 -20.42 -12.52
N ILE A 19 -15.99 -19.97 -12.18
CA ILE A 19 -14.80 -20.81 -11.96
C ILE A 19 -14.18 -20.47 -10.60
N ALA A 20 -13.72 -21.51 -9.91
CA ALA A 20 -12.84 -21.38 -8.74
C ALA A 20 -11.55 -22.17 -8.96
N VAL A 21 -10.48 -21.73 -8.29
CA VAL A 21 -9.18 -22.40 -8.31
C VAL A 21 -8.85 -22.89 -6.91
N VAL A 22 -8.71 -24.19 -6.75
CA VAL A 22 -8.19 -24.81 -5.53
C VAL A 22 -6.72 -25.12 -5.75
N ARG A 23 -5.86 -24.60 -4.87
CA ARG A 23 -4.40 -24.77 -4.94
C ARG A 23 -3.91 -25.70 -3.85
N MET A 24 -2.99 -26.59 -4.19
CA MET A 24 -2.31 -27.50 -3.26
C MET A 24 -0.80 -27.39 -3.48
N SER A 25 -0.01 -27.42 -2.41
CA SER A 25 1.46 -27.33 -2.46
C SER A 25 2.09 -28.19 -1.35
N GLY A 26 3.18 -28.86 -1.67
CA GLY A 26 3.93 -29.70 -0.76
C GLY A 26 4.41 -30.99 -1.41
N SER A 27 5.17 -31.80 -0.67
CA SER A 27 5.81 -33.03 -1.14
C SER A 27 4.82 -34.08 -1.70
N GLU A 28 3.60 -34.12 -1.13
CA GLU A 28 2.56 -35.07 -1.52
C GLU A 28 1.49 -34.45 -2.47
N ALA A 29 1.68 -33.20 -2.93
CA ALA A 29 0.67 -32.52 -3.74
C ALA A 29 0.27 -33.29 -4.99
N ILE A 30 1.25 -33.84 -5.69
CA ILE A 30 1.02 -34.60 -6.93
C ILE A 30 0.41 -35.98 -6.61
N SER A 31 0.87 -36.66 -5.57
CA SER A 31 0.35 -37.97 -5.19
C SER A 31 -1.09 -37.92 -4.68
N ILE A 32 -1.43 -36.86 -3.93
CA ILE A 32 -2.81 -36.59 -3.49
C ILE A 32 -3.68 -36.27 -4.71
N ALA A 33 -3.20 -35.38 -5.59
CA ALA A 33 -3.94 -35.04 -6.82
C ALA A 33 -4.19 -36.26 -7.70
N ASP A 34 -3.22 -37.16 -7.85
CA ASP A 34 -3.34 -38.38 -8.68
C ASP A 34 -4.41 -39.35 -8.13
N ARG A 35 -4.64 -39.34 -6.80
CA ARG A 35 -5.73 -40.12 -6.17
C ARG A 35 -7.11 -39.53 -6.38
N LEU A 36 -7.19 -38.20 -6.54
CA LEU A 36 -8.45 -37.48 -6.71
C LEU A 36 -8.82 -37.29 -8.18
N PHE A 37 -7.87 -37.31 -9.11
CA PHE A 37 -8.04 -36.91 -10.49
C PHE A 37 -8.03 -38.11 -11.44
N LYS A 38 -9.09 -38.23 -12.20
CA LYS A 38 -9.23 -39.21 -13.27
C LYS A 38 -9.02 -38.56 -14.61
N SER A 39 -7.78 -38.68 -15.12
CA SER A 39 -7.40 -38.11 -16.41
C SER A 39 -8.11 -38.78 -17.56
N ARG A 40 -8.62 -38.02 -18.51
CA ARG A 40 -9.14 -38.58 -19.78
C ARG A 40 -8.05 -39.16 -20.68
N SER A 41 -6.80 -38.72 -20.51
CA SER A 41 -5.65 -39.29 -21.24
C SER A 41 -5.13 -40.60 -20.65
N LYS A 42 -5.67 -41.06 -19.53
CA LYS A 42 -5.25 -42.28 -18.80
C LYS A 42 -3.77 -42.30 -18.37
N ARG A 43 -3.07 -41.17 -18.43
CA ARG A 43 -1.69 -41.05 -17.93
C ARG A 43 -1.69 -40.58 -16.49
N PRO A 44 -0.94 -41.22 -15.56
CA PRO A 44 -0.81 -40.77 -14.19
C PRO A 44 -0.15 -39.40 -14.12
N LEU A 45 -0.61 -38.51 -13.20
CA LEU A 45 0.00 -37.19 -12.98
C LEU A 45 1.46 -37.32 -12.50
N ALA A 46 1.79 -38.40 -11.82
CA ALA A 46 3.15 -38.69 -11.38
C ALA A 46 4.17 -38.73 -12.55
N GLN A 47 3.73 -39.06 -13.77
CA GLN A 47 4.56 -39.11 -14.97
C GLN A 47 4.46 -37.85 -15.84
N ALA A 48 3.59 -36.88 -15.47
CA ALA A 48 3.42 -35.66 -16.23
C ALA A 48 4.56 -34.68 -15.95
N GLU A 49 4.92 -33.90 -16.97
CA GLU A 49 5.87 -32.80 -16.83
C GLU A 49 5.24 -31.62 -16.09
N GLY A 50 6.07 -30.78 -15.45
CA GLY A 50 5.62 -29.51 -14.91
C GLY A 50 5.17 -28.54 -16.00
N TYR A 51 4.32 -27.55 -15.64
CA TYR A 51 3.70 -26.59 -16.57
C TYR A 51 2.77 -27.22 -17.62
N THR A 52 2.11 -28.32 -17.25
CA THR A 52 1.14 -28.98 -18.10
C THR A 52 -0.26 -28.90 -17.53
N ALA A 53 -1.24 -28.77 -18.41
CA ALA A 53 -2.67 -28.77 -18.05
C ALA A 53 -3.32 -30.07 -18.48
N HIS A 54 -4.16 -30.65 -17.61
CA HIS A 54 -4.83 -31.94 -17.80
C HIS A 54 -6.33 -31.76 -17.61
N TYR A 55 -7.13 -32.23 -18.57
CA TYR A 55 -8.58 -32.26 -18.42
C TYR A 55 -9.04 -33.62 -17.93
N GLY A 56 -9.94 -33.62 -16.96
CA GLY A 56 -10.49 -34.83 -16.38
C GLY A 56 -11.52 -34.58 -15.30
N GLU A 57 -11.82 -35.60 -14.52
CA GLU A 57 -12.81 -35.58 -13.46
C GLU A 57 -12.12 -35.60 -12.09
N ILE A 58 -12.63 -34.82 -11.13
CA ILE A 58 -12.31 -35.04 -9.72
C ILE A 58 -13.32 -36.02 -9.15
N ILE A 59 -12.81 -37.07 -8.55
CA ILE A 59 -13.60 -38.11 -7.89
C ILE A 59 -13.38 -38.06 -6.37
N ASP A 60 -14.42 -38.44 -5.64
CA ASP A 60 -14.28 -38.71 -4.20
C ASP A 60 -13.73 -40.13 -4.03
N PRO A 61 -12.51 -40.31 -3.47
CA PRO A 61 -11.91 -41.65 -3.34
C PRO A 61 -12.69 -42.60 -2.43
N ALA A 62 -13.49 -42.07 -1.49
CA ALA A 62 -14.27 -42.89 -0.57
C ALA A 62 -15.54 -43.46 -1.18
N SER A 63 -16.26 -42.65 -1.99
CA SER A 63 -17.52 -43.09 -2.62
C SER A 63 -17.37 -43.48 -4.08
N GLY A 64 -16.32 -43.02 -4.76
CA GLY A 64 -16.13 -43.16 -6.20
C GLY A 64 -16.97 -42.18 -7.04
N ASP A 65 -17.72 -41.27 -6.38
CA ASP A 65 -18.57 -40.30 -7.08
C ASP A 65 -17.74 -39.21 -7.76
N THR A 66 -18.14 -38.83 -8.97
CA THR A 66 -17.58 -37.66 -9.66
C THR A 66 -18.07 -36.39 -8.94
N ILE A 67 -17.12 -35.54 -8.54
CA ILE A 67 -17.41 -34.25 -7.90
C ILE A 67 -17.57 -33.17 -8.97
N ASP A 68 -16.66 -33.10 -9.93
CA ASP A 68 -16.69 -32.09 -11.01
C ASP A 68 -15.77 -32.48 -12.18
N ASP A 69 -16.06 -31.91 -13.36
CA ASP A 69 -15.14 -31.92 -14.50
C ASP A 69 -14.21 -30.70 -14.38
N VAL A 70 -12.91 -30.91 -14.41
CA VAL A 70 -11.91 -29.88 -14.07
C VAL A 70 -10.74 -29.82 -15.06
N VAL A 71 -10.04 -28.67 -15.02
CA VAL A 71 -8.70 -28.54 -15.59
C VAL A 71 -7.70 -28.48 -14.44
N LEU A 72 -6.78 -29.43 -14.40
CA LEU A 72 -5.72 -29.51 -13.42
C LEU A 72 -4.41 -29.05 -14.03
N THR A 73 -3.75 -28.06 -13.41
CA THR A 73 -2.41 -27.57 -13.82
C THR A 73 -1.37 -28.08 -12.82
N LEU A 74 -0.29 -28.64 -13.35
CA LEU A 74 0.80 -29.24 -12.57
C LEU A 74 2.06 -28.36 -12.60
N PHE A 75 2.66 -28.15 -11.43
CA PHE A 75 3.95 -27.49 -11.27
C PHE A 75 4.89 -28.39 -10.47
N ARG A 76 6.11 -28.58 -10.95
CA ARG A 76 7.13 -29.37 -10.25
C ARG A 76 8.20 -28.50 -9.63
N ALA A 77 8.63 -28.89 -8.45
CA ALA A 77 9.76 -28.30 -7.76
C ALA A 77 11.02 -28.27 -8.66
N PRO A 78 11.84 -27.22 -8.59
CA PRO A 78 11.65 -25.95 -7.89
C PRO A 78 10.86 -24.90 -8.70
N ARG A 79 10.27 -25.29 -9.84
CA ARG A 79 9.59 -24.39 -10.79
C ARG A 79 8.10 -24.25 -10.47
N SER A 80 7.80 -23.70 -9.29
CA SER A 80 6.45 -23.38 -8.81
C SER A 80 6.50 -22.07 -8.01
N TYR A 81 5.36 -21.56 -7.57
CA TYR A 81 5.27 -20.37 -6.75
C TYR A 81 5.96 -20.56 -5.39
N THR A 82 5.70 -21.67 -4.72
CA THR A 82 6.27 -22.01 -3.41
C THR A 82 7.68 -22.63 -3.48
N GLY A 83 8.14 -23.02 -4.67
CA GLY A 83 9.33 -23.84 -4.83
C GLY A 83 9.11 -25.34 -4.62
N GLU A 84 7.91 -25.76 -4.19
CA GLU A 84 7.51 -27.13 -3.95
C GLU A 84 6.72 -27.69 -5.15
N ASP A 85 6.44 -29.01 -5.18
CA ASP A 85 5.45 -29.55 -6.08
C ASP A 85 4.08 -28.93 -5.80
N SER A 86 3.39 -28.43 -6.82
CA SER A 86 2.12 -27.74 -6.68
C SER A 86 1.13 -28.14 -7.76
N VAL A 87 -0.14 -28.12 -7.36
CA VAL A 87 -1.27 -28.43 -8.25
C VAL A 87 -2.34 -27.35 -8.13
N GLU A 88 -2.85 -26.88 -9.24
CA GLU A 88 -4.01 -26.00 -9.30
C GLU A 88 -5.15 -26.70 -10.01
N ILE A 89 -6.30 -26.76 -9.36
CA ILE A 89 -7.52 -27.40 -9.84
C ILE A 89 -8.53 -26.29 -10.15
N SER A 90 -8.76 -26.03 -11.44
CA SER A 90 -9.80 -25.12 -11.92
C SER A 90 -11.12 -25.89 -12.02
N CYS A 91 -12.05 -25.61 -11.14
CA CYS A 91 -13.37 -26.25 -11.02
C CYS A 91 -14.49 -25.22 -11.17
N HIS A 92 -15.75 -25.68 -11.23
CA HIS A 92 -16.89 -24.77 -11.15
C HIS A 92 -16.93 -24.07 -9.77
N GLY A 93 -17.25 -22.79 -9.76
CA GLY A 93 -17.15 -21.89 -8.58
C GLY A 93 -18.21 -22.11 -7.49
N SER A 94 -18.88 -23.27 -7.48
CA SER A 94 -19.83 -23.65 -6.44
C SER A 94 -19.11 -23.89 -5.10
N ALA A 95 -19.57 -23.26 -4.03
CA ALA A 95 -19.04 -23.51 -2.68
C ALA A 95 -19.13 -24.99 -2.30
N TYR A 96 -20.16 -25.72 -2.76
CA TYR A 96 -20.28 -27.15 -2.54
C TYR A 96 -19.15 -27.94 -3.20
N ILE A 97 -18.86 -27.67 -4.47
CA ILE A 97 -17.79 -28.35 -5.22
C ILE A 97 -16.43 -28.08 -4.59
N VAL A 98 -16.11 -26.79 -4.34
CA VAL A 98 -14.86 -26.39 -3.69
C VAL A 98 -14.67 -27.10 -2.34
N ASN A 99 -15.70 -27.10 -1.48
CA ASN A 99 -15.62 -27.76 -0.18
C ASN A 99 -15.46 -29.28 -0.31
N ARG A 100 -16.09 -29.92 -1.29
CA ARG A 100 -15.93 -31.36 -1.54
C ARG A 100 -14.51 -31.69 -1.99
N ILE A 101 -13.95 -30.92 -2.94
CA ILE A 101 -12.56 -31.10 -3.42
C ILE A 101 -11.58 -30.92 -2.24
N MET A 102 -11.73 -29.85 -1.46
CA MET A 102 -10.85 -29.59 -0.31
C MET A 102 -10.94 -30.73 0.71
N ARG A 103 -12.14 -31.20 1.05
CA ARG A 103 -12.34 -32.28 2.02
C ARG A 103 -11.72 -33.59 1.53
N SER A 104 -11.96 -33.98 0.28
CA SER A 104 -11.38 -35.18 -0.30
C SER A 104 -9.84 -35.15 -0.31
N ALA A 105 -9.24 -33.97 -0.54
CA ALA A 105 -7.79 -33.79 -0.46
C ALA A 105 -7.27 -33.89 0.99
N ILE A 106 -8.01 -33.35 1.96
CA ILE A 106 -7.67 -33.45 3.39
C ILE A 106 -7.76 -34.92 3.85
N ASP A 107 -8.80 -35.62 3.45
CA ASP A 107 -8.96 -37.07 3.74
C ASP A 107 -7.83 -37.90 3.11
N CYS A 108 -7.20 -37.40 2.05
CA CYS A 108 -6.01 -37.96 1.41
C CYS A 108 -4.68 -37.50 2.02
N GLY A 109 -4.67 -36.66 3.04
CA GLY A 109 -3.45 -36.30 3.80
C GLY A 109 -2.99 -34.85 3.60
N ALA A 110 -3.72 -34.02 2.87
CA ALA A 110 -3.48 -32.58 2.85
C ALA A 110 -3.99 -31.93 4.15
N ARG A 111 -3.53 -30.72 4.42
CA ARG A 111 -4.04 -29.87 5.49
C ARG A 111 -4.49 -28.53 4.91
N THR A 112 -5.49 -27.89 5.52
CA THR A 112 -5.87 -26.51 5.15
C THR A 112 -4.71 -25.56 5.40
N ALA A 113 -4.41 -24.69 4.41
CA ALA A 113 -3.42 -23.65 4.53
C ALA A 113 -3.88 -22.55 5.51
N THR A 114 -2.93 -21.97 6.21
CA THR A 114 -3.14 -20.73 6.99
C THR A 114 -3.06 -19.50 6.08
N ALA A 115 -3.41 -18.32 6.62
CA ALA A 115 -3.31 -17.06 5.89
C ALA A 115 -1.86 -16.80 5.44
N GLY A 116 -1.65 -16.47 4.17
CA GLY A 116 -0.34 -16.19 3.59
C GLY A 116 0.64 -17.36 3.49
N GLU A 117 0.23 -18.61 3.79
CA GLU A 117 1.17 -19.74 3.92
C GLU A 117 1.89 -20.08 2.61
N PHE A 118 1.23 -19.99 1.46
CA PHE A 118 1.90 -20.21 0.17
C PHE A 118 3.01 -19.17 -0.09
N THR A 119 2.76 -17.91 0.25
CA THR A 119 3.74 -16.84 0.11
C THR A 119 4.87 -16.97 1.13
N THR A 120 4.55 -17.41 2.36
CA THR A 120 5.56 -17.75 3.39
C THR A 120 6.50 -18.84 2.89
N ARG A 121 5.97 -19.91 2.28
CA ARG A 121 6.79 -21.00 1.70
C ARG A 121 7.65 -20.48 0.54
N ALA A 122 7.11 -19.61 -0.31
CA ALA A 122 7.87 -18.97 -1.38
C ALA A 122 9.06 -18.16 -0.83
N PHE A 123 8.84 -17.39 0.25
CA PHE A 123 9.89 -16.66 0.96
C PHE A 123 10.94 -17.61 1.56
N LEU A 124 10.53 -18.61 2.32
CA LEU A 124 11.43 -19.59 2.94
C LEU A 124 12.23 -20.41 1.92
N ALA A 125 11.65 -20.66 0.74
CA ALA A 125 12.33 -21.29 -0.39
C ALA A 125 13.25 -20.34 -1.18
N GLY A 126 13.39 -19.07 -0.77
CA GLY A 126 14.21 -18.05 -1.44
C GLY A 126 13.72 -17.66 -2.84
N LYS A 127 12.42 -17.90 -3.16
CA LYS A 127 11.82 -17.51 -4.44
C LYS A 127 11.54 -16.02 -4.51
N ILE A 128 11.22 -15.42 -3.39
CA ILE A 128 10.95 -14.00 -3.18
C ILE A 128 11.54 -13.59 -1.82
N ASP A 129 11.92 -12.34 -1.70
CA ASP A 129 12.26 -11.75 -0.40
C ASP A 129 11.01 -11.18 0.32
N LEU A 130 11.22 -10.65 1.53
CA LEU A 130 10.12 -10.17 2.35
C LEU A 130 9.44 -8.91 1.77
N ALA A 131 10.22 -7.99 1.18
CA ALA A 131 9.68 -6.81 0.51
C ALA A 131 8.88 -7.19 -0.74
N GLN A 132 9.35 -8.17 -1.52
CA GLN A 132 8.60 -8.73 -2.66
C GLN A 132 7.30 -9.42 -2.22
N ALA A 133 7.34 -10.15 -1.10
CA ALA A 133 6.15 -10.76 -0.52
C ALA A 133 5.10 -9.69 -0.15
N GLU A 134 5.50 -8.62 0.54
CA GLU A 134 4.60 -7.48 0.80
C GLU A 134 4.06 -6.86 -0.49
N GLY A 135 4.90 -6.74 -1.54
CA GLY A 135 4.49 -6.30 -2.88
C GLY A 135 3.40 -7.17 -3.52
N VAL A 136 3.38 -8.49 -3.26
CA VAL A 136 2.29 -9.38 -3.70
C VAL A 136 0.96 -9.00 -3.01
N ALA A 137 0.99 -8.71 -1.70
CA ALA A 137 -0.22 -8.28 -0.99
C ALA A 137 -0.72 -6.93 -1.50
N ASP A 138 0.19 -5.97 -1.71
CA ASP A 138 -0.13 -4.65 -2.23
C ASP A 138 -0.67 -4.70 -3.66
N MET A 139 -0.16 -5.60 -4.51
CA MET A 139 -0.67 -5.84 -5.86
C MET A 139 -2.14 -6.26 -5.86
N ILE A 140 -2.53 -7.14 -4.93
CA ILE A 140 -3.90 -7.62 -4.80
C ILE A 140 -4.83 -6.51 -4.27
N ALA A 141 -4.31 -5.69 -3.34
CA ALA A 141 -5.06 -4.58 -2.74
C ALA A 141 -5.11 -3.33 -3.64
N SER A 142 -4.34 -3.29 -4.74
CA SER A 142 -4.25 -2.11 -5.61
C SER A 142 -5.58 -1.84 -6.31
N THR A 143 -6.03 -0.58 -6.25
CA THR A 143 -7.32 -0.15 -6.82
C THR A 143 -7.18 0.93 -7.88
N ASP A 144 -5.96 1.44 -8.09
CA ASP A 144 -5.66 2.46 -9.08
C ASP A 144 -4.33 2.17 -9.80
N ARG A 145 -4.09 2.88 -10.91
CA ARG A 145 -2.90 2.67 -11.76
C ARG A 145 -1.58 2.92 -11.02
N ALA A 146 -1.57 3.80 -10.06
CA ALA A 146 -0.34 4.19 -9.40
C ALA A 146 0.05 3.18 -8.33
N THR A 147 -0.90 2.78 -7.47
CA THR A 147 -0.69 1.71 -6.49
C THR A 147 -0.32 0.41 -7.18
N HIS A 148 -0.96 0.08 -8.30
CA HIS A 148 -0.59 -1.07 -9.13
C HIS A 148 0.86 -0.99 -9.61
N ARG A 149 1.32 0.17 -10.15
CA ARG A 149 2.69 0.34 -10.65
C ARG A 149 3.72 0.16 -9.53
N LEU A 150 3.49 0.76 -8.36
CA LEU A 150 4.36 0.64 -7.20
C LEU A 150 4.46 -0.81 -6.70
N ALA A 151 3.30 -1.46 -6.50
CA ALA A 151 3.24 -2.84 -6.08
C ALA A 151 3.91 -3.79 -7.09
N LEU A 152 3.74 -3.55 -8.39
CA LEU A 152 4.39 -4.33 -9.45
C LEU A 152 5.91 -4.17 -9.41
N ASN A 153 6.42 -2.96 -9.22
CA ASN A 153 7.86 -2.71 -9.09
C ASN A 153 8.44 -3.39 -7.85
N GLN A 154 7.77 -3.28 -6.71
CA GLN A 154 8.17 -3.93 -5.46
C GLN A 154 8.14 -5.47 -5.60
N MET A 155 7.05 -6.04 -6.13
CA MET A 155 6.94 -7.49 -6.38
C MET A 155 8.01 -8.02 -7.33
N ARG A 156 8.44 -7.22 -8.33
CA ARG A 156 9.51 -7.57 -9.27
C ARG A 156 10.91 -7.42 -8.70
N GLY A 157 11.06 -6.94 -7.47
CA GLY A 157 12.33 -6.79 -6.78
C GLY A 157 13.09 -5.51 -7.11
N GLY A 158 12.48 -4.51 -7.73
CA GLY A 158 13.14 -3.24 -8.03
C GLY A 158 13.61 -2.52 -6.76
N TYR A 159 12.75 -2.50 -5.74
CA TYR A 159 13.10 -1.94 -4.42
C TYR A 159 14.18 -2.77 -3.70
N SER A 160 14.05 -4.10 -3.73
CA SER A 160 15.02 -5.01 -3.13
C SER A 160 16.40 -4.89 -3.77
N ALA A 161 16.49 -4.71 -5.09
CA ALA A 161 17.75 -4.52 -5.80
C ALA A 161 18.44 -3.22 -5.38
N GLU A 162 17.69 -2.13 -5.14
CA GLU A 162 18.27 -0.87 -4.64
C GLU A 162 18.82 -1.02 -3.22
N LEU A 163 18.08 -1.68 -2.32
CA LEU A 163 18.55 -1.97 -0.96
C LEU A 163 19.77 -2.90 -0.96
N GLN A 164 19.79 -3.91 -1.83
CA GLN A 164 20.93 -4.80 -1.98
C GLN A 164 22.18 -4.06 -2.44
N GLY A 165 22.06 -3.12 -3.38
CA GLY A 165 23.16 -2.26 -3.80
C GLY A 165 23.76 -1.46 -2.65
N LEU A 166 22.93 -0.81 -1.83
CA LEU A 166 23.37 -0.08 -0.63
C LEU A 166 24.07 -1.02 0.39
N ARG A 167 23.51 -2.20 0.58
CA ARG A 167 24.07 -3.20 1.48
C ARG A 167 25.44 -3.71 0.99
N ASP A 168 25.59 -3.96 -0.30
CA ASP A 168 26.87 -4.40 -0.88
C ASP A 168 27.96 -3.32 -0.72
N GLU A 169 27.61 -2.04 -0.85
CA GLU A 169 28.52 -0.93 -0.57
C GLU A 169 28.94 -0.88 0.92
N LEU A 170 27.98 -1.08 1.84
CA LEU A 170 28.25 -1.15 3.28
C LEU A 170 29.09 -2.36 3.68
N LEU A 171 28.86 -3.53 3.05
CA LEU A 171 29.68 -4.71 3.29
C LEU A 171 31.14 -4.49 2.83
N ARG A 172 31.37 -3.82 1.70
CA ARG A 172 32.71 -3.44 1.25
C ARG A 172 33.36 -2.49 2.23
N LEU A 173 32.62 -1.51 2.75
CA LEU A 173 33.08 -0.59 3.77
C LEU A 173 33.49 -1.33 5.06
N GLY A 174 32.62 -2.24 5.53
CA GLY A 174 32.86 -3.07 6.71
C GLY A 174 34.14 -3.93 6.54
N ALA A 175 34.30 -4.56 5.38
CA ALA A 175 35.49 -5.37 5.08
C ALA A 175 36.79 -4.54 5.08
N LEU A 176 36.77 -3.31 4.60
CA LEU A 176 37.95 -2.41 4.67
C LEU A 176 38.32 -2.03 6.11
N LEU A 177 37.28 -1.78 6.96
CA LEU A 177 37.50 -1.48 8.37
C LEU A 177 38.02 -2.70 9.17
N GLU A 178 37.53 -3.91 8.83
CA GLU A 178 38.00 -5.16 9.43
C GLU A 178 39.47 -5.46 9.05
N LEU A 179 39.87 -5.17 7.79
CA LEU A 179 41.28 -5.27 7.38
C LEU A 179 42.20 -4.29 8.16
N GLU A 180 41.75 -3.06 8.42
CA GLU A 180 42.51 -2.13 9.27
C GLU A 180 42.71 -2.68 10.69
N LEU A 181 41.69 -3.37 11.25
CA LEU A 181 41.79 -3.98 12.58
C LEU A 181 42.77 -5.14 12.62
N ASP A 182 42.75 -6.02 11.62
CA ASP A 182 43.63 -7.18 11.54
C ASP A 182 45.11 -6.78 11.38
N PHE A 183 45.38 -5.63 10.76
CA PHE A 183 46.73 -5.11 10.53
C PHE A 183 47.08 -3.87 11.40
N ALA A 184 46.30 -3.62 12.47
CA ALA A 184 46.48 -2.48 13.36
C ALA A 184 47.89 -2.42 14.01
N GLU A 185 48.58 -3.57 14.14
CA GLU A 185 49.93 -3.65 14.65
C GLU A 185 50.99 -3.15 13.64
N GLU A 186 50.66 -3.05 12.34
CA GLU A 186 51.59 -2.65 11.27
C GLU A 186 51.49 -1.16 10.87
N GLU A 187 50.64 -0.36 11.54
CA GLU A 187 50.37 1.06 11.26
C GLU A 187 49.97 1.34 9.78
N VAL A 188 49.32 0.38 9.11
CA VAL A 188 48.91 0.51 7.70
C VAL A 188 47.43 0.96 7.64
N GLU A 189 47.20 2.18 7.16
CA GLU A 189 45.83 2.61 6.79
C GLU A 189 45.46 2.01 5.44
N PHE A 190 44.58 0.99 5.43
CA PHE A 190 44.08 0.33 4.21
C PHE A 190 42.98 1.13 3.50
N ALA A 191 42.30 2.01 4.21
CA ALA A 191 41.24 2.83 3.65
C ALA A 191 41.50 4.32 3.94
N ASP A 192 41.64 5.11 2.88
CA ASP A 192 41.70 6.57 3.01
C ASP A 192 40.38 7.06 3.66
N ARG A 193 40.54 7.72 4.83
CA ARG A 193 39.42 8.29 5.61
C ARG A 193 38.52 9.21 4.77
N THR A 194 39.11 9.87 3.76
CA THR A 194 38.35 10.71 2.81
C THR A 194 37.43 9.87 1.93
N THR A 195 37.93 8.75 1.44
CA THR A 195 37.17 7.82 0.60
C THR A 195 36.02 7.16 1.41
N LEU A 196 36.32 6.75 2.67
CA LEU A 196 35.27 6.22 3.56
C LEU A 196 34.17 7.25 3.84
N ASN A 197 34.57 8.51 4.11
CA ASN A 197 33.60 9.58 4.35
C ASN A 197 32.69 9.84 3.13
N LEU A 198 33.30 9.93 1.94
CA LEU A 198 32.53 10.12 0.70
C LEU A 198 31.53 8.97 0.45
N LEU A 199 31.93 7.73 0.67
CA LEU A 199 31.08 6.57 0.51
C LEU A 199 29.91 6.61 1.50
N MET A 200 30.19 6.88 2.78
CA MET A 200 29.13 7.01 3.80
C MET A 200 28.17 8.18 3.51
N GLN A 201 28.67 9.32 3.03
CA GLN A 201 27.81 10.45 2.63
C GLN A 201 26.91 10.12 1.43
N ASN A 202 27.40 9.35 0.46
CA ASN A 202 26.60 8.87 -0.66
C ASN A 202 25.46 7.96 -0.16
N ILE A 203 25.77 7.04 0.76
CA ILE A 203 24.77 6.16 1.36
C ILE A 203 23.73 6.98 2.16
N ASP A 204 24.17 7.98 2.96
CA ASP A 204 23.25 8.87 3.70
C ASP A 204 22.29 9.60 2.76
N THR A 205 22.80 10.11 1.64
CA THR A 205 21.98 10.79 0.62
C THR A 205 20.93 9.84 0.02
N HIS A 206 21.32 8.59 -0.25
CA HIS A 206 20.36 7.57 -0.73
C HIS A 206 19.30 7.22 0.31
N LEU A 207 19.71 7.01 1.57
CA LEU A 207 18.77 6.73 2.66
C LEU A 207 17.81 7.91 2.89
N ALA A 208 18.32 9.15 2.85
CA ALA A 208 17.51 10.36 2.98
C ALA A 208 16.42 10.40 1.90
N ARG A 209 16.78 10.17 0.63
CA ARG A 209 15.84 10.15 -0.49
C ARG A 209 14.76 9.08 -0.31
N LEU A 210 15.12 7.87 0.13
CA LEU A 210 14.15 6.80 0.39
C LEU A 210 13.21 7.16 1.55
N ILE A 211 13.73 7.75 2.63
CA ILE A 211 12.94 8.22 3.77
C ILE A 211 11.96 9.33 3.35
N GLU A 212 12.43 10.33 2.60
CA GLU A 212 11.59 11.42 2.08
C GLU A 212 10.48 10.92 1.16
N SER A 213 10.75 9.85 0.39
CA SER A 213 9.74 9.25 -0.48
C SER A 213 8.56 8.64 0.26
N PHE A 214 8.68 8.37 1.58
CA PHE A 214 7.63 7.70 2.36
C PHE A 214 6.33 8.51 2.46
N ALA A 215 6.41 9.83 2.60
CA ALA A 215 5.22 10.68 2.66
C ALA A 215 4.41 10.56 1.36
N LEU A 216 5.11 10.60 0.22
CA LEU A 216 4.52 10.39 -1.10
C LEU A 216 4.00 8.96 -1.25
N GLY A 217 4.78 7.96 -0.87
CA GLY A 217 4.43 6.54 -0.96
C GLY A 217 3.18 6.19 -0.16
N ASN A 218 3.08 6.72 1.05
CA ASN A 218 1.91 6.52 1.91
C ASN A 218 0.66 7.19 1.31
N ALA A 219 0.79 8.42 0.79
CA ALA A 219 -0.29 9.09 0.08
C ALA A 219 -0.73 8.33 -1.19
N LEU A 220 0.21 7.66 -1.86
CA LEU A 220 -0.09 6.83 -3.03
C LEU A 220 -0.79 5.52 -2.66
N LYS A 221 -0.36 4.85 -1.59
CA LYS A 221 -0.90 3.55 -1.15
C LYS A 221 -2.25 3.69 -0.47
N ASP A 222 -2.36 4.58 0.50
CA ASP A 222 -3.56 4.77 1.32
C ASP A 222 -4.56 5.74 0.68
N GLY A 223 -4.15 6.42 -0.38
CA GLY A 223 -4.91 7.50 -1.01
C GLY A 223 -4.59 8.87 -0.41
N ILE A 224 -4.85 9.91 -1.20
CA ILE A 224 -4.63 11.31 -0.81
C ILE A 224 -5.63 11.67 0.27
N ALA A 225 -5.17 11.82 1.51
CA ALA A 225 -5.99 12.18 2.64
C ALA A 225 -6.58 13.58 2.42
N THR A 226 -7.92 13.67 2.35
CA THR A 226 -8.64 14.90 2.03
C THR A 226 -9.64 15.23 3.14
N ALA A 227 -9.51 16.39 3.75
CA ALA A 227 -10.45 16.90 4.74
C ALA A 227 -11.44 17.88 4.11
N ILE A 228 -12.73 17.76 4.43
CA ILE A 228 -13.77 18.72 4.06
C ILE A 228 -14.17 19.49 5.32
N VAL A 229 -13.85 20.76 5.38
CA VAL A 229 -14.07 21.63 6.55
C VAL A 229 -14.91 22.85 6.18
N GLY A 230 -15.48 23.51 7.18
CA GLY A 230 -16.33 24.68 6.99
C GLY A 230 -17.43 24.76 8.05
N ALA A 231 -18.14 25.89 8.10
CA ALA A 231 -19.22 26.14 9.05
C ALA A 231 -20.34 25.08 9.00
N PRO A 232 -21.13 24.92 10.06
CA PRO A 232 -22.36 24.13 10.00
C PRO A 232 -23.24 24.59 8.83
N ASN A 233 -23.89 23.64 8.14
CA ASN A 233 -24.77 23.91 6.98
C ASN A 233 -24.11 24.55 5.74
N ALA A 234 -22.80 24.68 5.68
CA ALA A 234 -22.08 25.18 4.51
C ALA A 234 -22.21 24.26 3.28
N GLY A 235 -22.73 23.05 3.42
CA GLY A 235 -22.98 22.10 2.34
C GLY A 235 -21.92 21.01 2.22
N LYS A 236 -21.13 20.73 3.28
CA LYS A 236 -20.08 19.69 3.32
C LYS A 236 -20.62 18.30 2.95
N SER A 237 -21.72 17.87 3.60
CA SER A 237 -22.34 16.56 3.32
C SER A 237 -22.91 16.46 1.89
N THR A 238 -23.45 17.57 1.37
CA THR A 238 -23.96 17.64 -0.01
C THR A 238 -22.83 17.51 -1.00
N LEU A 239 -21.69 18.19 -0.74
CA LEU A 239 -20.47 18.11 -1.56
C LEU A 239 -19.92 16.69 -1.56
N LEU A 240 -19.76 16.08 -0.37
CA LEU A 240 -19.28 14.71 -0.24
C LEU A 240 -20.15 13.71 -1.03
N ASN A 241 -21.47 13.77 -0.84
CA ASN A 241 -22.39 12.90 -1.57
C ASN A 241 -22.35 13.12 -3.08
N ARG A 242 -22.14 14.36 -3.52
CA ARG A 242 -21.98 14.67 -4.95
C ARG A 242 -20.71 14.03 -5.51
N LEU A 243 -19.58 14.20 -4.84
CA LEU A 243 -18.30 13.62 -5.25
C LEU A 243 -18.36 12.10 -5.30
N LEU A 244 -18.98 11.44 -4.32
CA LEU A 244 -19.16 9.99 -4.30
C LEU A 244 -20.10 9.47 -5.39
N ASN A 245 -21.12 10.24 -5.78
CA ASN A 245 -22.04 9.85 -6.86
C ASN A 245 -21.39 9.99 -8.25
N GLU A 246 -20.51 10.96 -8.45
CA GLU A 246 -19.74 11.09 -9.70
C GLU A 246 -18.79 9.87 -9.89
N ASP A 247 -18.18 9.37 -8.82
CA ASP A 247 -17.32 8.17 -8.88
C ASP A 247 -18.12 6.90 -9.22
N ARG A 248 -19.30 6.72 -8.60
CA ARG A 248 -20.19 5.57 -8.89
C ARG A 248 -20.68 5.52 -10.33
N ALA A 249 -20.73 6.65 -11.00
CA ALA A 249 -21.10 6.71 -12.41
C ALA A 249 -19.94 6.23 -13.34
N MET A 250 -18.71 6.18 -12.85
CA MET A 250 -17.50 5.79 -13.62
C MET A 250 -16.99 4.40 -13.32
N VAL A 251 -17.44 3.73 -12.25
CA VAL A 251 -16.96 2.40 -11.84
C VAL A 251 -18.14 1.43 -11.75
N SER A 252 -18.10 0.35 -12.55
CA SER A 252 -19.03 -0.77 -12.43
C SER A 252 -18.78 -1.54 -11.13
N ASP A 253 -19.85 -1.95 -10.46
CA ASP A 253 -19.92 -2.70 -9.20
C ASP A 253 -18.85 -3.83 -9.10
N ILE A 254 -17.81 -3.60 -8.33
CA ILE A 254 -16.99 -4.68 -7.77
C ILE A 254 -17.31 -4.74 -6.27
N ALA A 255 -18.23 -5.64 -5.93
CA ALA A 255 -18.55 -5.99 -4.55
C ALA A 255 -17.36 -6.73 -3.91
N GLY A 256 -16.77 -6.19 -2.86
CA GLY A 256 -15.79 -6.95 -2.08
C GLY A 256 -14.74 -6.19 -1.28
N THR A 257 -15.11 -5.10 -0.58
CA THR A 257 -14.25 -4.59 0.51
C THR A 257 -15.12 -4.22 1.70
N THR A 258 -15.38 -5.21 2.54
CA THR A 258 -16.01 -4.99 3.86
C THR A 258 -14.95 -5.10 4.94
N ARG A 259 -14.99 -4.09 5.86
CA ARG A 259 -14.39 -4.05 7.20
C ARG A 259 -12.98 -3.45 7.26
N ASP A 260 -12.96 -2.12 7.41
CA ASP A 260 -12.40 -1.40 8.57
C ASP A 260 -12.51 0.10 8.32
N SER A 261 -13.03 0.86 9.28
CA SER A 261 -13.23 2.31 9.32
C SER A 261 -14.09 2.92 8.18
N ILE A 262 -15.07 3.72 8.57
CA ILE A 262 -16.04 4.44 7.72
C ILE A 262 -15.32 5.64 7.02
N GLU A 263 -14.27 5.37 6.25
CA GLU A 263 -13.63 6.39 5.41
C GLU A 263 -14.08 6.18 3.98
N GLU A 264 -14.75 7.17 3.41
CA GLU A 264 -15.20 7.15 2.02
C GLU A 264 -14.06 7.55 1.11
N SER A 265 -13.91 6.89 -0.03
CA SER A 265 -12.86 7.19 -1.00
C SER A 265 -13.45 7.34 -2.41
N ILE A 266 -12.85 8.21 -3.20
CA ILE A 266 -13.18 8.44 -4.62
C ILE A 266 -11.91 8.38 -5.46
N VAL A 267 -12.05 7.99 -6.74
CA VAL A 267 -10.93 7.96 -7.68
C VAL A 267 -11.03 9.14 -8.64
N ILE A 268 -10.07 10.06 -8.59
CA ILE A 268 -10.01 11.26 -9.43
C ILE A 268 -8.66 11.28 -10.16
N GLY A 269 -8.67 11.39 -11.49
CA GLY A 269 -7.43 11.40 -12.28
C GLY A 269 -6.59 10.13 -12.14
N GLY A 270 -7.22 8.99 -11.85
CA GLY A 270 -6.55 7.71 -11.65
C GLY A 270 -5.86 7.59 -10.28
N ARG A 271 -6.25 8.41 -9.29
CA ARG A 271 -5.76 8.43 -7.91
C ARG A 271 -6.90 8.36 -6.92
N ARG A 272 -6.69 7.62 -5.84
CA ARG A 272 -7.65 7.55 -4.73
C ARG A 272 -7.50 8.78 -3.84
N PHE A 273 -8.61 9.47 -3.59
CA PHE A 273 -8.77 10.49 -2.56
C PHE A 273 -9.59 9.90 -1.41
N ARG A 274 -9.03 9.88 -0.22
CA ARG A 274 -9.66 9.33 0.98
C ARG A 274 -10.21 10.47 1.83
N MET A 275 -11.54 10.51 1.98
CA MET A 275 -12.21 11.54 2.76
C MET A 275 -12.09 11.19 4.24
N ILE A 276 -11.31 11.98 4.97
CA ILE A 276 -11.11 11.78 6.42
C ILE A 276 -12.15 12.54 7.23
N ASP A 277 -12.58 11.92 8.35
CA ASP A 277 -13.57 12.45 9.29
C ASP A 277 -14.99 12.65 8.71
N THR A 278 -15.45 11.70 7.91
CA THR A 278 -16.84 11.72 7.38
C THR A 278 -17.91 11.55 8.48
N ALA A 279 -17.57 11.06 9.66
CA ALA A 279 -18.50 10.85 10.78
C ALA A 279 -19.05 12.17 11.33
N GLY A 280 -18.22 13.23 11.41
CA GLY A 280 -18.67 14.59 11.77
C GLY A 280 -19.53 15.26 10.70
N ILE A 281 -19.46 14.79 9.46
CA ILE A 281 -20.21 15.33 8.32
C ILE A 281 -21.64 14.71 8.25
N ARG A 282 -21.80 13.48 8.74
CA ARG A 282 -23.09 12.73 8.67
C ARG A 282 -24.01 12.91 9.88
N SER A 283 -23.46 13.26 11.06
CA SER A 283 -24.26 13.47 12.28
C SER A 283 -24.80 14.90 12.34
N THR A 284 -25.91 15.15 11.67
CA THR A 284 -26.72 16.35 11.84
C THR A 284 -27.74 16.11 12.93
N GLU A 285 -27.34 16.13 14.20
CA GLU A 285 -28.24 16.40 15.32
C GLU A 285 -27.43 16.72 16.59
N ASP A 286 -27.58 17.96 17.04
CA ASP A 286 -27.32 18.54 18.33
C ASP A 286 -26.86 17.61 19.47
N ARG A 287 -25.55 17.50 19.73
CA ARG A 287 -25.00 17.32 21.10
C ARG A 287 -23.49 17.17 21.24
N LEU A 288 -22.64 17.40 20.22
CA LEU A 288 -21.20 17.11 20.30
C LEU A 288 -20.28 18.25 19.80
N GLU A 289 -20.68 19.50 19.90
CA GLU A 289 -19.85 20.63 19.40
C GLU A 289 -18.46 20.75 20.04
N GLN A 290 -18.29 20.39 21.30
CA GLN A 290 -16.97 20.50 21.96
C GLN A 290 -16.03 19.33 21.73
N MET A 291 -16.53 18.11 21.47
CA MET A 291 -15.70 16.96 21.08
C MET A 291 -15.37 16.93 19.58
N GLY A 292 -16.09 17.72 18.76
CA GLY A 292 -15.87 17.83 17.31
C GLY A 292 -14.64 18.67 16.97
N ILE A 293 -14.29 19.67 17.76
CA ILE A 293 -13.18 20.58 17.46
C ILE A 293 -11.82 19.87 17.51
N ASP A 294 -11.55 19.08 18.56
CA ASP A 294 -10.27 18.36 18.72
C ASP A 294 -10.09 17.28 17.63
N ARG A 295 -11.18 16.62 17.22
CA ARG A 295 -11.15 15.63 16.12
C ARG A 295 -10.90 16.31 14.78
N THR A 296 -11.53 17.44 14.51
CA THR A 296 -11.34 18.20 13.27
C THR A 296 -9.88 18.65 13.12
N PHE A 297 -9.25 19.15 14.18
CA PHE A 297 -7.83 19.51 14.15
C PHE A 297 -6.89 18.31 13.97
N SER A 298 -7.22 17.17 14.56
CA SER A 298 -6.42 15.95 14.36
C SER A 298 -6.52 15.41 12.92
N SER A 299 -7.68 15.50 12.32
CA SER A 299 -7.93 15.13 10.93
C SER A 299 -7.27 16.13 9.95
N LEU A 300 -7.35 17.43 10.25
CA LEU A 300 -6.67 18.47 9.47
C LEU A 300 -5.15 18.24 9.40
N ARG A 301 -4.49 17.92 10.51
CA ARG A 301 -3.05 17.63 10.55
C ARG A 301 -2.64 16.45 9.69
N ARG A 302 -3.55 15.52 9.40
CA ARG A 302 -3.31 14.32 8.59
C ARG A 302 -3.70 14.50 7.12
N ALA A 303 -4.40 15.60 6.78
CA ALA A 303 -4.87 15.86 5.44
C ALA A 303 -3.73 16.40 4.55
N ALA A 304 -3.57 15.83 3.35
CA ALA A 304 -2.73 16.40 2.30
C ALA A 304 -3.48 17.47 1.50
N VAL A 305 -4.82 17.34 1.41
CA VAL A 305 -5.70 18.33 0.77
C VAL A 305 -6.77 18.76 1.74
N VAL A 306 -7.00 20.06 1.86
CA VAL A 306 -8.06 20.66 2.68
C VAL A 306 -9.03 21.41 1.78
N LEU A 307 -10.30 21.02 1.80
CA LEU A 307 -11.39 21.65 1.10
C LEU A 307 -12.18 22.51 2.12
N LEU A 308 -11.94 23.83 2.12
CA LEU A 308 -12.69 24.76 2.95
C LEU A 308 -13.98 25.18 2.24
N VAL A 309 -15.12 24.73 2.75
CA VAL A 309 -16.45 25.02 2.19
C VAL A 309 -17.05 26.25 2.88
N CYS A 310 -17.26 27.31 2.13
CA CYS A 310 -17.85 28.56 2.57
C CYS A 310 -19.25 28.75 1.96
N ASP A 311 -20.22 29.14 2.76
CA ASP A 311 -21.60 29.35 2.33
C ASP A 311 -21.80 30.80 1.85
N CYS A 312 -21.86 31.01 0.52
CA CYS A 312 -22.04 32.35 -0.02
C CYS A 312 -23.42 32.95 0.29
N SER A 313 -24.43 32.13 0.50
CA SER A 313 -25.79 32.62 0.76
C SER A 313 -25.92 33.38 2.08
N THR A 314 -25.04 33.14 3.06
CA THR A 314 -25.05 33.86 4.34
C THR A 314 -24.64 35.31 4.24
N TRP A 315 -23.92 35.70 3.20
CA TRP A 315 -23.40 37.06 2.98
C TRP A 315 -24.13 37.82 1.88
N SER A 316 -24.78 37.13 0.94
CA SER A 316 -25.44 37.74 -0.22
C SER A 316 -26.60 38.64 0.13
N GLU A 317 -27.25 38.47 1.29
CA GLU A 317 -28.38 39.30 1.77
C GLU A 317 -27.95 40.76 2.08
N HIS A 318 -26.67 40.97 2.41
CA HIS A 318 -26.11 42.26 2.79
C HIS A 318 -25.28 42.93 1.67
N GLU A 319 -25.06 42.23 0.55
CA GLU A 319 -24.24 42.65 -0.60
C GLU A 319 -22.82 43.15 -0.23
N ASP A 320 -22.35 42.86 1.01
CA ASP A 320 -21.02 43.27 1.47
C ASP A 320 -20.02 42.13 1.30
N TYR A 321 -19.31 42.17 0.15
CA TYR A 321 -18.27 41.17 -0.16
C TYR A 321 -16.98 41.38 0.65
N HIS A 322 -16.75 42.58 1.27
CA HIS A 322 -15.59 42.81 2.12
C HIS A 322 -15.70 42.03 3.43
N ASP A 323 -16.86 42.10 4.11
CA ASP A 323 -17.12 41.33 5.33
C ASP A 323 -17.04 39.83 5.05
N ALA A 324 -17.53 39.39 3.89
CA ALA A 324 -17.42 38.00 3.44
C ALA A 324 -15.97 37.58 3.22
N THR A 325 -15.14 38.44 2.60
CA THR A 325 -13.72 38.18 2.39
C THR A 325 -12.98 38.03 3.72
N GLU A 326 -13.18 38.98 4.65
CA GLU A 326 -12.57 38.89 5.98
C GLU A 326 -12.99 37.63 6.75
N ALA A 327 -14.25 37.22 6.63
CA ALA A 327 -14.74 36.00 7.27
C ALA A 327 -14.06 34.74 6.71
N VAL A 328 -13.85 34.66 5.40
CA VAL A 328 -13.12 33.56 4.75
C VAL A 328 -11.66 33.56 5.18
N ILE A 329 -10.97 34.70 5.17
CA ILE A 329 -9.57 34.84 5.59
C ILE A 329 -9.41 34.43 7.05
N ARG A 330 -10.33 34.85 7.94
CA ARG A 330 -10.34 34.44 9.35
C ARG A 330 -10.45 32.92 9.47
N SER A 331 -11.36 32.30 8.71
CA SER A 331 -11.51 30.85 8.69
C SER A 331 -10.24 30.14 8.22
N ILE A 332 -9.54 30.67 7.21
CA ILE A 332 -8.26 30.11 6.74
C ILE A 332 -7.20 30.18 7.84
N ASN A 333 -7.09 31.31 8.53
CA ASN A 333 -6.10 31.51 9.59
C ASN A 333 -6.36 30.58 10.80
N GLU A 334 -7.63 30.34 11.13
CA GLU A 334 -8.02 29.43 12.22
C GLU A 334 -7.64 27.96 11.92
N LEU A 335 -7.59 27.55 10.67
CA LEU A 335 -7.26 26.19 10.28
C LEU A 335 -5.77 25.83 10.47
N GLN A 336 -4.88 26.83 10.61
CA GLN A 336 -3.44 26.62 10.78
C GLN A 336 -2.85 25.63 9.75
N ILE A 337 -3.16 25.87 8.47
CA ILE A 337 -2.72 25.03 7.34
C ILE A 337 -1.18 25.08 7.25
N SER A 338 -0.53 23.92 7.16
CA SER A 338 0.92 23.82 6.95
C SER A 338 1.30 24.03 5.47
N GLU A 339 2.57 24.40 5.22
CA GLU A 339 3.07 24.63 3.85
C GLU A 339 2.95 23.36 2.96
N ASP A 340 3.00 22.17 3.56
CA ASP A 340 2.88 20.89 2.85
C ASP A 340 1.44 20.53 2.46
N GLN A 341 0.45 21.29 2.95
CA GLN A 341 -0.96 21.02 2.71
C GLN A 341 -1.52 21.87 1.57
N LYS A 342 -2.28 21.25 0.68
CA LYS A 342 -2.99 21.95 -0.39
C LYS A 342 -4.35 22.43 0.09
N LEU A 343 -4.50 23.74 0.28
CA LEU A 343 -5.79 24.37 0.56
C LEU A 343 -6.52 24.72 -0.74
N ILE A 344 -7.82 24.37 -0.81
CA ILE A 344 -8.76 24.81 -1.85
C ILE A 344 -9.97 25.43 -1.15
N VAL A 345 -10.22 26.69 -1.41
CA VAL A 345 -11.39 27.40 -0.88
C VAL A 345 -12.56 27.24 -1.86
N LEU A 346 -13.68 26.73 -1.35
CA LEU A 346 -14.88 26.45 -2.11
C LEU A 346 -15.99 27.42 -1.70
N LEU A 347 -16.29 28.39 -2.56
CA LEU A 347 -17.44 29.27 -2.43
C LEU A 347 -18.69 28.48 -2.87
N ASN A 348 -19.44 27.94 -1.91
CA ASN A 348 -20.58 27.07 -2.18
C ASN A 348 -21.91 27.82 -2.12
N LYS A 349 -22.95 27.23 -2.70
CA LYS A 349 -24.32 27.78 -2.84
C LYS A 349 -24.37 29.04 -3.70
N CYS A 350 -23.47 29.16 -4.68
CA CYS A 350 -23.45 30.28 -5.62
C CYS A 350 -24.76 30.40 -6.42
N ASP A 351 -25.52 29.29 -6.54
CA ASP A 351 -26.86 29.28 -7.14
C ASP A 351 -27.92 30.06 -6.35
N CYS A 352 -27.63 30.45 -5.10
CA CYS A 352 -28.51 31.23 -4.25
C CYS A 352 -28.09 32.74 -4.19
N CYS A 353 -27.04 33.13 -4.90
CA CYS A 353 -26.48 34.49 -4.86
C CYS A 353 -26.53 35.16 -6.25
N SER A 354 -26.40 36.47 -6.29
CA SER A 354 -26.25 37.20 -7.56
C SER A 354 -24.87 36.93 -8.17
N ASP A 355 -24.80 36.85 -9.50
CA ASP A 355 -23.54 36.65 -10.22
C ASP A 355 -22.52 37.76 -9.93
N ASP A 356 -22.98 39.01 -9.78
CA ASP A 356 -22.12 40.15 -9.49
C ASP A 356 -21.46 40.05 -8.11
N PHE A 357 -22.22 39.62 -7.09
CA PHE A 357 -21.68 39.42 -5.74
C PHE A 357 -20.66 38.29 -5.73
N VAL A 358 -20.97 37.16 -6.36
CA VAL A 358 -20.05 36.00 -6.44
C VAL A 358 -18.77 36.37 -7.19
N ALA A 359 -18.87 37.13 -8.28
CA ALA A 359 -17.73 37.57 -9.06
C ALA A 359 -16.82 38.56 -8.28
N ALA A 360 -17.42 39.50 -7.53
CA ALA A 360 -16.68 40.43 -6.69
C ALA A 360 -15.95 39.74 -5.55
N LEU A 361 -16.63 38.85 -4.79
CA LEU A 361 -16.06 38.07 -3.71
C LEU A 361 -14.93 37.14 -4.21
N PHE A 362 -15.15 36.45 -5.33
CA PHE A 362 -14.14 35.58 -5.96
C PHE A 362 -12.91 36.42 -6.39
N GLY A 363 -13.10 37.56 -7.02
CA GLY A 363 -12.01 38.43 -7.48
C GLY A 363 -11.14 38.89 -6.29
N GLN A 364 -11.76 39.40 -5.24
CA GLN A 364 -11.03 39.88 -4.05
C GLN A 364 -10.29 38.74 -3.32
N LEU A 365 -10.91 37.56 -3.15
CA LEU A 365 -10.25 36.42 -2.52
C LEU A 365 -9.05 35.92 -3.36
N CYS A 366 -9.14 35.98 -4.71
CA CYS A 366 -8.00 35.62 -5.56
C CYS A 366 -6.81 36.58 -5.42
N GLU A 367 -7.04 37.85 -5.04
CA GLU A 367 -5.98 38.81 -4.77
C GLU A 367 -5.35 38.67 -3.37
N GLU A 368 -6.17 38.34 -2.39
CA GLU A 368 -5.74 38.31 -0.96
C GLU A 368 -5.28 36.95 -0.48
N VAL A 369 -5.71 35.87 -1.11
CA VAL A 369 -5.41 34.48 -0.68
C VAL A 369 -4.53 33.79 -1.69
N ALA A 370 -3.37 33.28 -1.25
CA ALA A 370 -2.46 32.49 -2.09
C ALA A 370 -3.02 31.10 -2.52
N SER A 371 -4.11 30.67 -1.88
CA SER A 371 -4.73 29.38 -2.14
C SER A 371 -5.71 29.44 -3.32
N LYS A 372 -5.96 28.28 -3.94
CA LYS A 372 -6.91 28.20 -5.05
C LYS A 372 -8.34 28.43 -4.56
N VAL A 373 -9.07 29.36 -5.16
CA VAL A 373 -10.48 29.64 -4.89
C VAL A 373 -11.33 29.10 -6.03
N LEU A 374 -12.45 28.45 -5.73
CA LEU A 374 -13.41 27.93 -6.72
C LEU A 374 -14.83 28.28 -6.31
N THR A 375 -15.67 28.65 -7.27
CA THR A 375 -17.11 28.85 -7.11
C THR A 375 -17.84 27.59 -7.48
N ILE A 376 -18.69 27.09 -6.57
CA ILE A 376 -19.43 25.83 -6.75
C ILE A 376 -20.89 25.95 -6.29
N SER A 377 -21.71 25.05 -6.77
CA SER A 377 -22.97 24.66 -6.13
C SER A 377 -23.00 23.14 -5.98
N ALA A 378 -22.79 22.68 -4.76
CA ALA A 378 -22.84 21.24 -4.45
C ALA A 378 -24.22 20.62 -4.78
N ARG A 379 -25.28 21.43 -4.73
CA ARG A 379 -26.67 21.01 -5.03
C ARG A 379 -26.89 20.84 -6.52
N SER A 380 -26.57 21.83 -7.35
CA SER A 380 -26.79 21.79 -8.80
C SER A 380 -25.69 21.03 -9.55
N GLY A 381 -24.47 20.93 -8.99
CA GLY A 381 -23.30 20.37 -9.63
C GLY A 381 -22.44 21.41 -10.37
N ALA A 382 -22.84 22.68 -10.41
CA ALA A 382 -22.06 23.73 -11.07
C ALA A 382 -20.69 23.88 -10.42
N GLY A 383 -19.62 23.95 -11.23
CA GLY A 383 -18.23 24.11 -10.77
C GLY A 383 -17.58 22.87 -10.16
N ILE A 384 -18.28 21.74 -10.03
CA ILE A 384 -17.70 20.48 -9.52
C ILE A 384 -16.65 19.92 -10.49
N ASP A 385 -16.85 20.08 -11.79
CA ASP A 385 -15.88 19.76 -12.83
C ASP A 385 -14.53 20.47 -12.63
N LYS A 386 -14.55 21.76 -12.24
CA LYS A 386 -13.35 22.53 -11.93
C LYS A 386 -12.65 22.05 -10.65
N LEU A 387 -13.43 21.63 -9.65
CA LEU A 387 -12.88 21.02 -8.44
C LEU A 387 -12.20 19.67 -8.74
N LEU A 388 -12.87 18.80 -9.51
CA LEU A 388 -12.30 17.52 -9.93
C LEU A 388 -11.03 17.70 -10.76
N ALA A 389 -11.01 18.66 -11.69
CA ALA A 389 -9.82 19.00 -12.46
C ALA A 389 -8.67 19.48 -11.54
N SER A 390 -8.97 20.35 -10.55
CA SER A 390 -7.96 20.83 -9.61
C SER A 390 -7.37 19.72 -8.74
N LEU A 391 -8.18 18.75 -8.33
CA LEU A 391 -7.73 17.58 -7.58
C LEU A 391 -6.92 16.65 -8.48
N ALA A 392 -7.33 16.45 -9.75
CA ALA A 392 -6.58 15.66 -10.72
C ALA A 392 -5.20 16.28 -11.03
N ASP A 393 -5.12 17.61 -11.17
CA ASP A 393 -3.85 18.33 -11.35
C ASP A 393 -2.90 18.11 -10.16
N TYR A 394 -3.42 18.22 -8.93
CA TYR A 394 -2.65 17.96 -7.73
C TYR A 394 -2.14 16.52 -7.68
N ALA A 395 -2.99 15.55 -8.00
CA ALA A 395 -2.61 14.15 -8.09
C ALA A 395 -1.54 13.88 -9.17
N ALA A 396 -1.60 14.60 -10.31
CA ALA A 396 -0.62 14.50 -11.39
C ALA A 396 0.74 15.08 -10.98
N MET A 397 0.77 16.22 -10.26
CA MET A 397 2.01 16.81 -9.74
C MET A 397 2.74 15.82 -8.81
N MET A 398 2.04 15.20 -7.87
CA MET A 398 2.61 14.16 -6.99
C MET A 398 3.13 12.95 -7.77
N SER A 399 2.65 12.71 -9.00
CA SER A 399 3.08 11.56 -9.82
C SER A 399 4.38 11.81 -10.57
N THR A 400 4.67 13.05 -10.95
CA THR A 400 5.88 13.44 -11.69
C THR A 400 7.13 13.44 -10.81
N GLU A 401 6.96 13.58 -9.50
CA GLU A 401 8.05 13.55 -8.52
C GLU A 401 8.41 12.12 -8.05
N ALA A 402 7.56 11.14 -8.35
CA ALA A 402 7.79 9.76 -7.94
C ALA A 402 8.92 9.12 -8.77
N SER A 403 10.08 8.89 -8.15
CA SER A 403 11.07 7.93 -8.64
C SER A 403 10.43 6.54 -8.75
N ASP A 404 11.00 5.62 -9.55
CA ASP A 404 10.47 4.26 -9.68
C ASP A 404 10.48 3.48 -8.35
N THR A 405 11.24 3.95 -7.35
CA THR A 405 11.33 3.36 -6.01
C THR A 405 10.81 4.35 -4.97
N VAL A 406 9.68 4.02 -4.36
CA VAL A 406 9.00 4.80 -3.32
C VAL A 406 8.70 3.89 -2.13
N VAL A 407 9.02 4.33 -0.92
CA VAL A 407 8.74 3.58 0.32
C VAL A 407 7.27 3.73 0.68
N THR A 408 6.55 2.61 0.80
CA THR A 408 5.10 2.58 1.11
C THR A 408 4.76 1.91 2.44
N SER A 409 5.72 1.24 3.07
CA SER A 409 5.55 0.50 4.31
C SER A 409 6.14 1.25 5.49
N ALA A 410 5.36 1.45 6.56
CA ALA A 410 5.84 2.05 7.81
C ALA A 410 7.01 1.26 8.42
N ARG A 411 7.00 -0.07 8.29
CA ARG A 411 8.09 -0.95 8.72
C ARG A 411 9.40 -0.63 7.99
N HIS A 412 9.32 -0.43 6.67
CA HIS A 412 10.50 -0.05 5.87
C HIS A 412 11.01 1.34 6.24
N TYR A 413 10.09 2.29 6.42
CA TYR A 413 10.43 3.65 6.85
C TYR A 413 11.18 3.65 8.19
N GLU A 414 10.68 2.93 9.19
CA GLU A 414 11.31 2.80 10.50
C GLU A 414 12.71 2.17 10.39
N ALA A 415 12.86 1.10 9.62
CA ALA A 415 14.13 0.44 9.40
C ALA A 415 15.14 1.38 8.70
N LEU A 416 14.71 2.16 7.69
CA LEU A 416 15.55 3.16 7.01
C LEU A 416 15.97 4.30 7.95
N CYS A 417 15.06 4.80 8.79
CA CYS A 417 15.39 5.82 9.79
C CYS A 417 16.43 5.31 10.80
N ASN A 418 16.27 4.08 11.28
CA ASN A 418 17.23 3.46 12.19
C ASN A 418 18.60 3.23 11.52
N ALA A 419 18.60 2.78 10.25
CA ALA A 419 19.81 2.63 9.46
C ALA A 419 20.52 3.98 9.29
N ARG A 420 19.81 5.04 8.94
CA ARG A 420 20.36 6.38 8.77
C ARG A 420 20.89 6.95 10.09
N TRP A 421 20.22 6.69 11.21
CA TRP A 421 20.67 7.12 12.52
C TRP A 421 21.99 6.43 12.90
N ALA A 422 22.15 5.12 12.67
CA ALA A 422 23.40 4.39 12.86
C ALA A 422 24.51 4.93 11.96
N LEU A 423 24.22 5.20 10.68
CA LEU A 423 25.16 5.79 9.74
C LEU A 423 25.61 7.19 10.17
N GLY A 424 24.72 8.00 10.72
CA GLY A 424 25.05 9.32 11.30
C GLY A 424 26.03 9.22 12.47
N ARG A 425 25.90 8.20 13.32
CA ARG A 425 26.88 7.92 14.39
C ARG A 425 28.24 7.51 13.80
N ALA A 426 28.23 6.67 12.75
CA ALA A 426 29.46 6.28 12.05
C ALA A 426 30.15 7.48 11.42
N LEU A 427 29.45 8.37 10.73
CA LEU A 427 29.99 9.61 10.15
C LEU A 427 30.57 10.54 11.22
N ASN A 428 29.85 10.74 12.33
CA ASN A 428 30.38 11.53 13.46
C ASN A 428 31.62 10.88 14.09
N GLY A 429 31.59 9.55 14.26
CA GLY A 429 32.71 8.77 14.76
C GLY A 429 33.94 8.90 13.88
N LEU A 430 33.78 8.80 12.55
CA LEU A 430 34.86 9.00 11.59
C LEU A 430 35.47 10.40 11.70
N SER A 431 34.65 11.44 11.86
CA SER A 431 35.10 12.84 12.01
C SER A 431 35.81 13.10 13.32
N THR A 432 35.45 12.40 14.39
CA THR A 432 36.06 12.53 15.74
C THR A 432 37.21 11.56 15.97
N GLY A 433 37.53 10.71 14.98
CA GLY A 433 38.67 9.80 15.03
C GLY A 433 38.48 8.63 16.01
N ILE A 434 37.25 8.09 16.12
CA ILE A 434 37.03 6.90 16.93
C ILE A 434 37.74 5.68 16.34
N PRO A 435 38.09 4.69 17.17
CA PRO A 435 38.73 3.45 16.73
C PRO A 435 37.88 2.70 15.67
N SER A 436 38.55 1.99 14.75
CA SER A 436 37.92 1.30 13.62
C SER A 436 36.96 0.17 14.05
N ASP A 437 37.17 -0.44 15.23
CA ASP A 437 36.27 -1.44 15.81
C ASP A 437 34.86 -0.87 16.12
N LEU A 438 34.82 0.32 16.73
CA LEU A 438 33.54 1.01 17.01
C LEU A 438 32.86 1.48 15.72
N LEU A 439 33.65 1.93 14.74
CA LEU A 439 33.11 2.32 13.44
C LEU A 439 32.51 1.12 12.69
N SER A 440 33.20 -0.03 12.72
CA SER A 440 32.72 -1.31 12.14
C SER A 440 31.38 -1.76 12.79
N GLU A 441 31.24 -1.59 14.11
CA GLU A 441 29.99 -1.94 14.79
C GLU A 441 28.82 -1.07 14.31
N GLU A 442 29.01 0.24 14.14
CA GLU A 442 27.96 1.12 13.61
C GLU A 442 27.58 0.76 12.17
N ILE A 443 28.52 0.39 11.33
CA ILE A 443 28.25 -0.10 9.97
C ILE A 443 27.47 -1.42 10.00
N ARG A 444 27.78 -2.34 10.90
CA ARG A 444 27.01 -3.57 11.10
C ARG A 444 25.57 -3.27 11.50
N GLN A 445 25.30 -2.24 12.31
CA GLN A 445 23.95 -1.82 12.66
C GLN A 445 23.19 -1.29 11.43
N VAL A 446 23.85 -0.53 10.53
CA VAL A 446 23.21 -0.10 9.28
C VAL A 446 22.81 -1.31 8.43
N ILE A 447 23.75 -2.26 8.23
CA ILE A 447 23.51 -3.50 7.47
C ILE A 447 22.37 -4.31 8.09
N TYR A 448 22.33 -4.41 9.41
CA TYR A 448 21.27 -5.09 10.16
C TYR A 448 19.91 -4.50 9.84
N HIS A 449 19.74 -3.17 9.96
CA HIS A 449 18.45 -2.53 9.72
C HIS A 449 17.99 -2.67 8.25
N LEU A 450 18.89 -2.58 7.28
CA LEU A 450 18.55 -2.84 5.88
C LEU A 450 18.15 -4.30 5.63
N GLY A 451 18.85 -5.25 6.27
CA GLY A 451 18.56 -6.69 6.18
C GLY A 451 17.19 -7.07 6.75
N THR A 452 16.64 -6.28 7.69
CA THR A 452 15.28 -6.51 8.21
C THR A 452 14.20 -6.18 7.18
N ILE A 453 14.47 -5.32 6.20
CA ILE A 453 13.51 -4.97 5.15
C ILE A 453 13.34 -6.13 4.16
N THR A 454 14.44 -6.69 3.68
CA THR A 454 14.45 -7.81 2.72
C THR A 454 14.17 -9.17 3.35
N GLY A 455 14.30 -9.25 4.70
CA GLY A 455 14.08 -10.49 5.44
C GLY A 455 15.30 -11.40 5.53
N GLU A 456 16.49 -10.92 5.17
CA GLU A 456 17.74 -11.63 5.45
C GLU A 456 17.99 -11.76 6.95
N ILE A 457 17.50 -10.78 7.70
CA ILE A 457 17.43 -10.80 9.17
C ILE A 457 15.95 -10.67 9.53
N THR A 458 15.39 -11.72 10.12
CA THR A 458 13.96 -11.75 10.46
C THR A 458 13.71 -12.56 11.73
N THR A 459 12.57 -12.31 12.38
CA THR A 459 12.04 -13.07 13.50
C THR A 459 10.71 -13.70 13.15
N ASP A 460 10.34 -14.79 13.84
CA ASP A 460 9.03 -15.44 13.66
C ASP A 460 7.86 -14.47 13.89
N GLU A 461 8.05 -13.47 14.77
CA GLU A 461 7.04 -12.45 15.06
C GLU A 461 6.82 -11.51 13.85
N ILE A 462 7.89 -11.02 13.22
CA ILE A 462 7.81 -10.18 12.01
C ILE A 462 7.13 -10.95 10.88
N LEU A 463 7.53 -12.20 10.65
CA LEU A 463 6.89 -13.04 9.64
C LEU A 463 5.40 -13.24 9.92
N GLY A 464 5.05 -13.51 11.19
CA GLY A 464 3.66 -13.67 11.62
C GLY A 464 2.82 -12.41 11.36
N GLN A 465 3.34 -11.23 11.69
CA GLN A 465 2.64 -9.96 11.47
C GLN A 465 2.41 -9.65 9.98
N ILE A 466 3.39 -9.93 9.12
CA ILE A 466 3.27 -9.66 7.69
C ILE A 466 2.29 -10.65 7.05
N PHE A 467 2.49 -11.95 7.25
CA PHE A 467 1.70 -12.98 6.56
C PHE A 467 0.27 -13.13 7.09
N SER A 468 -0.01 -12.72 8.34
CA SER A 468 -1.39 -12.71 8.87
C SER A 468 -2.34 -11.76 8.11
N LYS A 469 -1.81 -10.77 7.39
CA LYS A 469 -2.59 -9.83 6.57
C LYS A 469 -2.97 -10.39 5.20
N PHE A 470 -2.41 -11.54 4.82
CA PHE A 470 -2.69 -12.16 3.53
C PHE A 470 -4.00 -12.95 3.55
N CYS A 471 -4.60 -13.13 2.39
CA CYS A 471 -5.74 -14.03 2.23
C CYS A 471 -5.31 -15.49 2.35
N ILE A 472 -6.23 -16.36 2.82
CA ILE A 472 -6.06 -17.82 2.76
C ILE A 472 -6.04 -18.21 1.29
N GLY A 473 -5.03 -19.02 0.89
CA GLY A 473 -4.82 -19.43 -0.51
C GLY A 473 -3.74 -18.65 -1.25
N LYS A 474 -3.08 -17.71 -0.54
CA LYS A 474 -1.90 -16.98 -1.03
C LYS A 474 -0.73 -17.03 -0.09
#